data_fe28b148aaf2e7e5561ea38dd4c20f57
#
_entry.id   fe28b148aaf2e7e5561ea38dd4c20f57
#
_cell.length_a   1.000
_cell.length_b   1.000
_cell.length_c   1.000
_cell.angle_alpha   90.00
_cell.angle_beta   90.00
_cell.angle_gamma   90.00
#
_symmetry.space_group_name_H-M   'P 1'
#
loop_
_entity.id
_entity.type
_entity.pdbx_description
1 polymer ?
#
loop_
_entity_poly.entity_id
_entity_poly.type
_entity_poly.pdbx_seq_one_letter_code
_entity_poly.pdbx_strand_id
1 'polypeptide(L)'
;MELTGHVAVVTGASGGVGRVIADALEARGMAVARVARRSVRFKADVADPAEVDRLKVEVEAELGRPTVLVNAAGIFGPIALIKDSDPEAWIETLMIDAVGPYLVSRAFLDGLIDAGWGRIVNVSSAASLHTPGPLNSAYGTAKVALNQLTRHLAAELEGTGVTANVIHPGDVKTAMWADIQEKMTAFGGKEGNYDRWVAWVEETGGDPPEKAAQLVLNIIDSDVNGRFLWIDDPLQTPISSWGDGE
;
A
#
# COMPACT_ATOMS: atom_id res chain seq x y z
N MET A 1 -21.91 3.57 3.85
CA MET A 1 -21.85 3.79 5.32
C MET A 1 -21.41 5.22 5.59
N GLU A 2 -21.91 5.86 6.64
CA GLU A 2 -21.36 7.14 7.10
C GLU A 2 -20.06 6.86 7.86
N LEU A 3 -19.00 7.62 7.55
CA LEU A 3 -17.67 7.44 8.14
C LEU A 3 -17.31 8.52 9.15
N THR A 4 -18.25 9.41 9.47
CA THR A 4 -18.09 10.44 10.50
C THR A 4 -17.85 9.77 11.86
N GLY A 5 -16.84 10.23 12.58
CA GLY A 5 -16.42 9.67 13.86
C GLY A 5 -15.44 8.49 13.77
N HIS A 6 -15.15 7.99 12.57
CA HIS A 6 -14.09 7.03 12.34
C HIS A 6 -12.73 7.72 12.14
N VAL A 7 -11.66 7.04 12.54
CA VAL A 7 -10.28 7.50 12.38
C VAL A 7 -9.54 6.58 11.39
N ALA A 8 -8.83 7.18 10.44
CA ALA A 8 -7.96 6.46 9.54
C ALA A 8 -6.48 6.80 9.75
N VAL A 9 -5.60 5.83 9.61
CA VAL A 9 -4.16 6.03 9.43
C VAL A 9 -3.81 5.73 7.99
N VAL A 10 -3.21 6.70 7.29
CA VAL A 10 -2.76 6.53 5.91
C VAL A 10 -1.25 6.79 5.86
N THR A 11 -0.45 5.75 5.65
CA THR A 11 0.99 5.89 5.46
C THR A 11 1.31 6.29 4.01
N GLY A 12 2.44 6.97 3.79
CA GLY A 12 2.76 7.49 2.46
C GLY A 12 1.88 8.66 2.01
N ALA A 13 1.17 9.30 2.93
CA ALA A 13 0.17 10.34 2.63
C ALA A 13 0.75 11.71 2.24
N SER A 14 2.07 11.86 2.15
CA SER A 14 2.68 13.12 1.67
C SER A 14 2.57 13.34 0.15
N GLY A 15 2.19 12.31 -0.62
CA GLY A 15 2.09 12.40 -2.08
C GLY A 15 1.46 11.17 -2.72
N GLY A 16 1.41 11.17 -4.06
CA GLY A 16 0.96 10.03 -4.84
C GLY A 16 -0.41 9.48 -4.45
N VAL A 17 -0.55 8.18 -4.52
CA VAL A 17 -1.79 7.45 -4.23
C VAL A 17 -2.24 7.64 -2.77
N GLY A 18 -1.29 7.58 -1.81
CA GLY A 18 -1.61 7.73 -0.38
C GLY A 18 -2.24 9.08 -0.05
N ARG A 19 -1.80 10.17 -0.69
CA ARG A 19 -2.40 11.49 -0.51
C ARG A 19 -3.84 11.53 -1.01
N VAL A 20 -4.11 11.01 -2.20
CA VAL A 20 -5.46 11.03 -2.80
C VAL A 20 -6.43 10.14 -2.01
N ILE A 21 -5.95 8.99 -1.50
CA ILE A 21 -6.75 8.16 -0.58
C ILE A 21 -7.09 8.93 0.70
N ALA A 22 -6.11 9.61 1.31
CA ALA A 22 -6.34 10.39 2.52
C ALA A 22 -7.35 11.53 2.27
N ASP A 23 -7.23 12.26 1.14
CA ASP A 23 -8.18 13.29 0.72
C ASP A 23 -9.61 12.74 0.60
N ALA A 24 -9.75 11.55 0.00
CA ALA A 24 -11.07 10.91 -0.18
C ALA A 24 -11.70 10.44 1.15
N LEU A 25 -10.88 9.93 2.08
CA LEU A 25 -11.35 9.53 3.42
C LEU A 25 -11.83 10.76 4.25
N GLU A 26 -11.08 11.87 4.19
CA GLU A 26 -11.49 13.12 4.81
C GLU A 26 -12.78 13.67 4.20
N ALA A 27 -12.93 13.60 2.88
CA ALA A 27 -14.14 14.00 2.19
C ALA A 27 -15.37 13.16 2.59
N ARG A 28 -15.17 11.92 3.08
CA ARG A 28 -16.21 11.04 3.66
C ARG A 28 -16.41 11.27 5.18
N GLY A 29 -15.78 12.28 5.77
CA GLY A 29 -15.95 12.69 7.16
C GLY A 29 -15.06 11.99 8.19
N MET A 30 -14.06 11.21 7.76
CA MET A 30 -13.10 10.59 8.67
C MET A 30 -12.08 11.60 9.20
N ALA A 31 -11.64 11.43 10.44
CA ALA A 31 -10.39 12.03 10.90
C ALA A 31 -9.21 11.21 10.36
N VAL A 32 -8.26 11.84 9.66
CA VAL A 32 -7.17 11.13 8.99
C VAL A 32 -5.81 11.50 9.57
N ALA A 33 -5.12 10.53 10.14
CA ALA A 33 -3.70 10.62 10.45
C ALA A 33 -2.89 10.39 9.16
N ARG A 34 -2.47 11.49 8.52
CA ARG A 34 -1.58 11.45 7.37
C ARG A 34 -0.15 11.22 7.85
N VAL A 35 0.39 10.05 7.53
CA VAL A 35 1.72 9.60 8.00
C VAL A 35 2.73 9.58 6.88
N ALA A 36 3.88 10.19 7.10
CA ALA A 36 5.05 10.11 6.24
C ALA A 36 6.31 10.57 6.98
N ARG A 37 7.48 10.34 6.42
CA ARG A 37 8.75 10.82 7.01
C ARG A 37 8.85 12.35 7.04
N ARG A 38 8.19 13.06 6.10
CA ARG A 38 8.26 14.52 5.94
C ARG A 38 6.92 15.08 5.44
N SER A 39 6.76 16.41 5.56
CA SER A 39 5.66 17.18 4.93
C SER A 39 4.25 16.81 5.39
N VAL A 40 4.11 16.19 6.57
CA VAL A 40 2.84 15.86 7.21
C VAL A 40 2.91 16.13 8.71
N ARG A 41 1.76 16.10 9.39
CA ARG A 41 1.68 16.29 10.84
C ARG A 41 2.25 15.09 11.59
N PHE A 42 1.80 13.89 11.30
CA PHE A 42 2.27 12.66 11.93
C PHE A 42 3.49 12.13 11.17
N LYS A 43 4.67 12.28 11.77
CA LYS A 43 5.93 11.88 11.13
C LYS A 43 6.40 10.56 11.69
N ALA A 44 6.60 9.59 10.79
CA ALA A 44 7.22 8.32 11.16
C ALA A 44 7.91 7.69 9.94
N ASP A 45 9.03 7.02 10.20
CA ASP A 45 9.55 5.98 9.32
C ASP A 45 8.82 4.68 9.65
N VAL A 46 8.06 4.15 8.71
CA VAL A 46 7.30 2.92 8.90
C VAL A 46 8.19 1.69 9.09
N ALA A 47 9.46 1.78 8.70
CA ALA A 47 10.46 0.72 8.87
C ALA A 47 11.11 0.72 10.28
N ASP A 48 10.86 1.74 11.09
CA ASP A 48 11.37 1.83 12.46
C ASP A 48 10.27 1.48 13.49
N PRO A 49 10.40 0.34 14.22
CA PRO A 49 9.40 -0.07 15.20
C PRO A 49 9.14 0.97 16.30
N ALA A 50 10.18 1.67 16.76
CA ALA A 50 10.03 2.66 17.83
C ALA A 50 9.27 3.91 17.34
N GLU A 51 9.48 4.32 16.08
CA GLU A 51 8.72 5.42 15.49
C GLU A 51 7.27 5.04 15.25
N VAL A 52 6.99 3.79 14.88
CA VAL A 52 5.62 3.29 14.72
C VAL A 52 4.89 3.19 16.07
N ASP A 53 5.56 2.71 17.13
CA ASP A 53 4.98 2.66 18.47
C ASP A 53 4.66 4.08 18.99
N ARG A 54 5.56 5.04 18.79
CA ARG A 54 5.32 6.46 19.10
C ARG A 54 4.14 7.02 18.30
N LEU A 55 4.10 6.75 17.00
CA LEU A 55 3.03 7.19 16.11
C LEU A 55 1.66 6.73 16.61
N LYS A 56 1.55 5.46 17.08
CA LYS A 56 0.31 4.94 17.65
C LYS A 56 -0.17 5.83 18.82
N VAL A 57 0.72 6.10 19.75
CA VAL A 57 0.39 6.92 20.94
C VAL A 57 -0.07 8.32 20.52
N GLU A 58 0.64 8.96 19.59
CA GLU A 58 0.30 10.30 19.10
C GLU A 58 -1.07 10.33 18.40
N VAL A 59 -1.33 9.36 17.51
CA VAL A 59 -2.60 9.28 16.78
C VAL A 59 -3.78 9.03 17.72
N GLU A 60 -3.66 8.05 18.62
CA GLU A 60 -4.73 7.72 19.56
C GLU A 60 -5.04 8.87 20.53
N ALA A 61 -4.02 9.61 20.97
CA ALA A 61 -4.20 10.77 21.83
C ALA A 61 -4.90 11.95 21.14
N GLU A 62 -4.63 12.16 19.85
CA GLU A 62 -5.10 13.34 19.13
C GLU A 62 -6.40 13.12 18.36
N LEU A 63 -6.56 11.95 17.75
CA LEU A 63 -7.69 11.65 16.87
C LEU A 63 -8.61 10.56 17.42
N GLY A 64 -8.15 9.79 18.40
CA GLY A 64 -8.84 8.61 18.89
C GLY A 64 -8.34 7.32 18.20
N ARG A 65 -8.94 6.19 18.55
CA ARG A 65 -8.53 4.87 18.03
C ARG A 65 -8.86 4.71 16.56
N PRO A 66 -7.88 4.40 15.70
CA PRO A 66 -8.13 4.13 14.29
C PRO A 66 -8.97 2.89 14.09
N THR A 67 -9.84 2.96 13.09
CA THR A 67 -10.63 1.84 12.58
C THR A 67 -10.33 1.53 11.13
N VAL A 68 -9.54 2.37 10.46
CA VAL A 68 -9.07 2.14 9.08
C VAL A 68 -7.56 2.33 9.02
N LEU A 69 -6.85 1.37 8.43
CA LEU A 69 -5.42 1.45 8.12
C LEU A 69 -5.22 1.34 6.62
N VAL A 70 -4.52 2.30 6.03
CA VAL A 70 -4.09 2.24 4.63
C VAL A 70 -2.57 2.31 4.58
N ASN A 71 -1.92 1.20 4.27
CA ASN A 71 -0.49 1.10 4.11
C ASN A 71 -0.12 1.42 2.65
N ALA A 72 0.16 2.69 2.36
CA ALA A 72 0.54 3.18 1.04
C ALA A 72 1.96 3.77 0.98
N ALA A 73 2.73 3.72 2.06
CA ALA A 73 4.15 4.02 2.03
C ALA A 73 4.89 2.95 1.22
N GLY A 74 5.80 3.38 0.36
CA GLY A 74 6.58 2.46 -0.45
C GLY A 74 7.62 3.18 -1.31
N ILE A 75 8.64 2.44 -1.73
CA ILE A 75 9.67 2.86 -2.66
C ILE A 75 9.86 1.77 -3.72
N PHE A 76 10.29 2.15 -4.92
CA PHE A 76 10.57 1.15 -5.96
C PHE A 76 11.90 0.42 -5.72
N GLY A 77 12.83 1.06 -5.04
CA GLY A 77 14.15 0.51 -4.76
C GLY A 77 15.09 0.51 -5.97
N PRO A 78 16.11 -0.36 -5.96
CA PRO A 78 17.09 -0.41 -7.03
C PRO A 78 16.50 -1.01 -8.32
N ILE A 79 16.84 -0.40 -9.47
CA ILE A 79 16.63 -0.96 -10.79
C ILE A 79 17.98 -1.53 -11.24
N ALA A 80 18.17 -2.82 -11.03
CA ALA A 80 19.43 -3.51 -11.32
C ALA A 80 19.22 -5.02 -11.45
N LEU A 81 20.12 -5.70 -12.14
CA LEU A 81 20.21 -7.16 -12.05
C LEU A 81 20.60 -7.55 -10.61
N ILE A 82 20.14 -8.70 -10.14
CA ILE A 82 20.41 -9.15 -8.75
C ILE A 82 21.90 -9.11 -8.41
N LYS A 83 22.77 -9.54 -9.33
CA LYS A 83 24.22 -9.57 -9.13
C LYS A 83 24.88 -8.18 -8.99
N ASP A 84 24.19 -7.14 -9.49
CA ASP A 84 24.71 -5.77 -9.56
C ASP A 84 23.93 -4.83 -8.63
N SER A 85 22.90 -5.34 -7.94
CA SER A 85 22.08 -4.53 -7.02
C SER A 85 22.82 -4.18 -5.74
N ASP A 86 22.60 -2.97 -5.25
CA ASP A 86 23.06 -2.57 -3.92
C ASP A 86 22.26 -3.32 -2.84
N PRO A 87 22.91 -4.12 -1.97
CA PRO A 87 22.24 -4.89 -0.93
C PRO A 87 21.50 -4.00 0.09
N GLU A 88 22.03 -2.84 0.44
CA GLU A 88 21.42 -1.93 1.41
C GLU A 88 20.11 -1.36 0.86
N ALA A 89 20.11 -0.87 -0.37
CA ALA A 89 18.90 -0.37 -1.04
C ALA A 89 17.87 -1.48 -1.29
N TRP A 90 18.34 -2.72 -1.57
CA TRP A 90 17.47 -3.88 -1.72
C TRP A 90 16.76 -4.21 -0.40
N ILE A 91 17.49 -4.26 0.70
CA ILE A 91 16.96 -4.51 2.06
C ILE A 91 16.03 -3.38 2.48
N GLU A 92 16.41 -2.11 2.27
CA GLU A 92 15.57 -0.94 2.58
C GLU A 92 14.19 -1.06 1.91
N THR A 93 14.16 -1.53 0.65
CA THR A 93 12.89 -1.74 -0.07
C THR A 93 12.00 -2.75 0.65
N LEU A 94 12.54 -3.87 1.11
CA LEU A 94 11.78 -4.84 1.89
C LEU A 94 11.30 -4.26 3.22
N MET A 95 12.17 -3.52 3.90
CA MET A 95 11.84 -2.91 5.18
C MET A 95 10.68 -1.93 5.07
N ILE A 96 10.67 -1.09 4.04
CA ILE A 96 9.60 -0.10 3.85
C ILE A 96 8.32 -0.77 3.31
N ASP A 97 8.43 -1.61 2.26
CA ASP A 97 7.28 -2.07 1.47
C ASP A 97 6.60 -3.34 2.02
N ALA A 98 7.28 -4.09 2.90
CA ALA A 98 6.74 -5.31 3.51
C ALA A 98 6.74 -5.26 5.04
N VAL A 99 7.90 -4.92 5.67
CA VAL A 99 8.00 -4.88 7.13
C VAL A 99 7.26 -3.67 7.70
N GLY A 100 7.29 -2.52 7.03
CA GLY A 100 6.53 -1.33 7.43
C GLY A 100 5.03 -1.59 7.60
N PRO A 101 4.33 -2.13 6.60
CA PRO A 101 2.93 -2.55 6.73
C PRO A 101 2.66 -3.55 7.87
N TYR A 102 3.60 -4.48 8.12
CA TYR A 102 3.52 -5.37 9.28
C TYR A 102 3.58 -4.60 10.59
N LEU A 103 4.56 -3.71 10.76
CA LEU A 103 4.74 -2.92 11.99
C LEU A 103 3.53 -2.02 12.26
N VAL A 104 3.06 -1.31 11.24
CA VAL A 104 1.88 -0.44 11.36
C VAL A 104 0.64 -1.27 11.68
N SER A 105 0.37 -2.36 10.97
CA SER A 105 -0.78 -3.21 11.25
C SER A 105 -0.71 -3.77 12.67
N ARG A 106 0.44 -4.33 13.08
CA ARG A 106 0.66 -4.87 14.44
C ARG A 106 0.39 -3.82 15.52
N ALA A 107 0.85 -2.60 15.31
CA ALA A 107 0.71 -1.55 16.32
C ALA A 107 -0.75 -1.18 16.61
N PHE A 108 -1.62 -1.18 15.61
CA PHE A 108 -3.01 -0.77 15.74
C PHE A 108 -4.02 -1.94 15.83
N LEU A 109 -3.55 -3.19 15.70
CA LEU A 109 -4.42 -4.35 15.54
C LEU A 109 -5.36 -4.58 16.72
N ASP A 110 -4.85 -4.49 17.97
CA ASP A 110 -5.66 -4.68 19.17
C ASP A 110 -6.81 -3.67 19.22
N GLY A 111 -6.55 -2.41 18.88
CA GLY A 111 -7.58 -1.37 18.85
C GLY A 111 -8.67 -1.61 17.80
N LEU A 112 -8.29 -2.17 16.63
CA LEU A 112 -9.24 -2.56 15.59
C LEU A 112 -10.13 -3.73 16.03
N ILE A 113 -9.53 -4.76 16.65
CA ILE A 113 -10.25 -5.93 17.17
C ILE A 113 -11.20 -5.52 18.29
N ASP A 114 -10.73 -4.72 19.25
CA ASP A 114 -11.56 -4.21 20.36
C ASP A 114 -12.77 -3.40 19.87
N ALA A 115 -12.62 -2.67 18.76
CA ALA A 115 -13.73 -1.93 18.15
C ALA A 115 -14.78 -2.83 17.47
N GLY A 116 -14.47 -4.10 17.22
CA GLY A 116 -15.35 -5.05 16.55
C GLY A 116 -15.64 -4.70 15.07
N TRP A 117 -14.93 -3.73 14.53
CA TRP A 117 -15.00 -3.30 13.14
C TRP A 117 -13.69 -2.63 12.73
N GLY A 118 -13.15 -3.02 11.59
CA GLY A 118 -11.95 -2.39 11.05
C GLY A 118 -11.67 -2.77 9.60
N ARG A 119 -10.89 -1.94 8.92
CA ARG A 119 -10.49 -2.16 7.52
C ARG A 119 -9.00 -1.90 7.36
N ILE A 120 -8.25 -2.90 6.94
CA ILE A 120 -6.84 -2.81 6.61
C ILE A 120 -6.70 -2.94 5.10
N VAL A 121 -6.11 -1.92 4.44
CA VAL A 121 -5.85 -1.92 3.01
C VAL A 121 -4.36 -1.73 2.77
N ASN A 122 -3.73 -2.71 2.16
CA ASN A 122 -2.32 -2.70 1.78
C ASN A 122 -2.18 -2.37 0.29
N VAL A 123 -1.42 -1.33 -0.04
CA VAL A 123 -1.17 -0.94 -1.43
C VAL A 123 0.01 -1.76 -1.97
N SER A 124 -0.32 -2.74 -2.81
CA SER A 124 0.63 -3.59 -3.51
C SER A 124 0.82 -3.16 -4.96
N SER A 125 1.12 -4.08 -5.84
CA SER A 125 1.39 -3.82 -7.25
C SER A 125 1.11 -5.06 -8.09
N ALA A 126 0.75 -4.86 -9.36
CA ALA A 126 0.71 -5.89 -10.38
C ALA A 126 2.04 -6.67 -10.50
N ALA A 127 3.17 -6.04 -10.16
CA ALA A 127 4.49 -6.68 -10.14
C ALA A 127 4.57 -7.90 -9.20
N SER A 128 3.65 -8.03 -8.24
CA SER A 128 3.57 -9.17 -7.33
C SER A 128 2.82 -10.38 -7.90
N LEU A 129 2.11 -10.22 -9.01
CA LEU A 129 1.29 -11.26 -9.64
C LEU A 129 1.75 -11.64 -11.04
N HIS A 130 2.36 -10.71 -11.77
CA HIS A 130 2.85 -10.97 -13.12
C HIS A 130 4.10 -11.84 -13.09
N THR A 131 4.37 -12.53 -14.19
CA THR A 131 5.65 -13.21 -14.40
C THR A 131 6.79 -12.20 -14.17
N PRO A 132 7.72 -12.48 -13.24
CA PRO A 132 8.76 -11.52 -12.89
C PRO A 132 9.67 -11.24 -14.09
N GLY A 133 9.91 -9.94 -14.32
CA GLY A 133 10.94 -9.47 -15.23
C GLY A 133 12.27 -9.23 -14.51
N PRO A 134 13.34 -8.91 -15.23
CA PRO A 134 14.59 -8.44 -14.64
C PRO A 134 14.42 -7.06 -13.99
N LEU A 135 15.41 -6.63 -13.19
CA LEU A 135 15.63 -5.28 -12.68
C LEU A 135 14.82 -4.84 -11.45
N ASN A 136 13.73 -5.49 -11.08
CA ASN A 136 12.88 -5.07 -9.95
C ASN A 136 12.76 -6.11 -8.83
N SER A 137 13.80 -6.92 -8.63
CA SER A 137 13.75 -8.03 -7.67
C SER A 137 13.40 -7.59 -6.23
N ALA A 138 13.88 -6.44 -5.77
CA ALA A 138 13.55 -5.92 -4.45
C ALA A 138 12.05 -5.61 -4.33
N TYR A 139 11.53 -4.80 -5.26
CA TYR A 139 10.13 -4.37 -5.26
C TYR A 139 9.16 -5.55 -5.43
N GLY A 140 9.40 -6.39 -6.45
CA GLY A 140 8.56 -7.56 -6.68
C GLY A 140 8.51 -8.49 -5.48
N THR A 141 9.67 -8.78 -4.86
CA THR A 141 9.76 -9.62 -3.65
C THR A 141 9.00 -8.98 -2.48
N ALA A 142 9.18 -7.67 -2.23
CA ALA A 142 8.49 -6.97 -1.15
C ALA A 142 6.97 -7.00 -1.34
N LYS A 143 6.47 -6.79 -2.57
CA LYS A 143 5.02 -6.80 -2.84
C LYS A 143 4.41 -8.21 -2.77
N VAL A 144 5.15 -9.27 -3.12
CA VAL A 144 4.73 -10.66 -2.86
C VAL A 144 4.66 -10.93 -1.35
N ALA A 145 5.67 -10.50 -0.60
CA ALA A 145 5.67 -10.64 0.86
C ALA A 145 4.49 -9.90 1.51
N LEU A 146 4.17 -8.68 1.04
CA LEU A 146 3.02 -7.90 1.49
C LEU A 146 1.69 -8.62 1.21
N ASN A 147 1.57 -9.22 0.02
CA ASN A 147 0.39 -10.01 -0.31
C ASN A 147 0.20 -11.18 0.66
N GLN A 148 1.29 -11.93 0.94
CA GLN A 148 1.22 -13.05 1.87
C GLN A 148 0.93 -12.61 3.31
N LEU A 149 1.53 -11.51 3.78
CA LEU A 149 1.20 -10.90 5.06
C LEU A 149 -0.30 -10.58 5.16
N THR A 150 -0.86 -9.99 4.12
CA THR A 150 -2.29 -9.62 4.10
C THR A 150 -3.19 -10.85 4.20
N ARG A 151 -2.81 -11.98 3.56
CA ARG A 151 -3.55 -13.26 3.69
C ARG A 151 -3.52 -13.78 5.13
N HIS A 152 -2.38 -13.69 5.82
CA HIS A 152 -2.30 -14.07 7.23
C HIS A 152 -3.17 -13.17 8.10
N LEU A 153 -3.08 -11.83 7.92
CA LEU A 153 -3.96 -10.90 8.63
C LEU A 153 -5.44 -11.23 8.41
N ALA A 154 -5.84 -11.48 7.18
CA ALA A 154 -7.23 -11.80 6.86
C ALA A 154 -7.72 -13.07 7.55
N ALA A 155 -6.86 -14.10 7.62
CA ALA A 155 -7.19 -15.36 8.29
C ALA A 155 -7.24 -15.21 9.82
N GLU A 156 -6.27 -14.50 10.42
CA GLU A 156 -6.22 -14.27 11.86
C GLU A 156 -7.37 -13.38 12.36
N LEU A 157 -7.90 -12.52 11.48
CA LEU A 157 -8.98 -11.58 11.82
C LEU A 157 -10.39 -12.13 11.53
N GLU A 158 -10.51 -13.37 11.07
CA GLU A 158 -11.80 -13.98 10.80
C GLU A 158 -12.69 -13.97 12.07
N GLY A 159 -13.94 -13.50 11.91
CA GLY A 159 -14.89 -13.41 13.01
C GLY A 159 -14.72 -12.20 13.95
N THR A 160 -13.68 -11.37 13.77
CA THR A 160 -13.46 -10.17 14.60
C THR A 160 -14.21 -8.92 14.12
N GLY A 161 -14.76 -8.96 12.91
CA GLY A 161 -15.33 -7.77 12.24
C GLY A 161 -14.28 -6.91 11.51
N VAL A 162 -12.99 -7.26 11.61
CA VAL A 162 -11.89 -6.59 10.91
C VAL A 162 -11.53 -7.34 9.64
N THR A 163 -11.31 -6.64 8.55
CA THR A 163 -10.88 -7.22 7.27
C THR A 163 -9.55 -6.67 6.80
N ALA A 164 -8.79 -7.48 6.07
CA ALA A 164 -7.51 -7.09 5.47
C ALA A 164 -7.49 -7.46 3.99
N ASN A 165 -7.18 -6.46 3.13
CA ASN A 165 -7.15 -6.64 1.68
C ASN A 165 -5.94 -5.95 1.06
N VAL A 166 -5.60 -6.39 -0.14
CA VAL A 166 -4.54 -5.80 -0.98
C VAL A 166 -5.18 -5.12 -2.18
N ILE A 167 -4.63 -3.98 -2.59
CA ILE A 167 -5.02 -3.34 -3.85
C ILE A 167 -3.81 -3.18 -4.80
N HIS A 168 -4.08 -3.28 -6.11
CA HIS A 168 -3.25 -2.65 -7.14
C HIS A 168 -3.87 -1.29 -7.47
N PRO A 169 -3.14 -0.18 -7.24
CA PRO A 169 -3.69 1.17 -7.33
C PRO A 169 -3.77 1.71 -8.77
N GLY A 170 -3.42 0.89 -9.77
CA GLY A 170 -3.21 1.32 -11.15
C GLY A 170 -1.79 1.81 -11.41
N ASP A 171 -1.53 2.13 -12.66
CA ASP A 171 -0.26 2.69 -13.15
C ASP A 171 -0.30 4.21 -13.08
N VAL A 172 -0.15 4.75 -11.88
CA VAL A 172 -0.34 6.17 -11.57
C VAL A 172 0.93 6.98 -11.81
N LYS A 173 0.83 8.11 -12.52
CA LYS A 173 1.94 9.05 -12.73
C LYS A 173 2.28 9.78 -11.42
N THR A 174 3.21 9.23 -10.65
CA THR A 174 3.63 9.71 -9.32
C THR A 174 5.12 10.05 -9.28
N ALA A 175 5.61 10.51 -8.12
CA ALA A 175 7.04 10.66 -7.90
C ALA A 175 7.80 9.32 -8.04
N MET A 176 7.18 8.18 -7.68
CA MET A 176 7.76 6.85 -7.89
C MET A 176 7.92 6.55 -9.39
N TRP A 177 6.92 6.89 -10.21
CA TRP A 177 7.04 6.76 -11.66
C TRP A 177 8.20 7.61 -12.22
N ALA A 178 8.35 8.86 -11.75
CA ALA A 178 9.46 9.73 -12.18
C ALA A 178 10.84 9.17 -11.76
N ASP A 179 10.95 8.60 -10.57
CA ASP A 179 12.16 7.90 -10.10
C ASP A 179 12.50 6.70 -10.98
N ILE A 180 11.49 5.90 -11.35
CA ILE A 180 11.67 4.76 -12.27
C ILE A 180 12.14 5.26 -13.64
N GLN A 181 11.52 6.30 -14.19
CA GLN A 181 11.89 6.88 -15.48
C GLN A 181 13.35 7.34 -15.49
N GLU A 182 13.79 8.05 -14.44
CA GLU A 182 15.16 8.52 -14.30
C GLU A 182 16.15 7.35 -14.26
N LYS A 183 15.90 6.35 -13.41
CA LYS A 183 16.75 5.17 -13.25
C LYS A 183 16.83 4.34 -14.52
N MET A 184 15.71 4.16 -15.24
CA MET A 184 15.68 3.43 -16.52
C MET A 184 16.46 4.15 -17.61
N THR A 185 16.41 5.48 -17.65
CA THR A 185 17.21 6.28 -18.59
C THR A 185 18.70 6.07 -18.32
N ALA A 186 19.12 6.06 -17.07
CA ALA A 186 20.50 5.80 -16.66
C ALA A 186 20.96 4.37 -17.01
N PHE A 187 20.06 3.39 -16.95
CA PHE A 187 20.34 1.97 -17.27
C PHE A 187 20.46 1.69 -18.79
N GLY A 188 20.03 2.60 -19.65
CA GLY A 188 20.05 2.44 -21.11
C GLY A 188 18.75 1.91 -21.74
N GLY A 189 17.69 1.78 -20.99
CA GLY A 189 16.29 1.83 -21.42
C GLY A 189 15.68 0.62 -22.10
N LYS A 190 16.35 -0.54 -22.23
CA LYS A 190 15.81 -1.62 -23.07
C LYS A 190 15.45 -2.94 -22.38
N GLU A 191 15.78 -3.11 -21.13
CA GLU A 191 15.52 -4.35 -20.41
C GLU A 191 14.24 -4.27 -19.56
N GLY A 192 13.48 -5.35 -19.50
CA GLY A 192 12.35 -5.49 -18.57
C GLY A 192 11.04 -4.85 -19.00
N ASN A 193 10.89 -4.37 -20.25
CA ASN A 193 9.69 -3.68 -20.78
C ASN A 193 9.31 -2.39 -20.02
N TYR A 194 10.17 -1.86 -19.14
CA TYR A 194 9.92 -0.62 -18.43
C TYR A 194 9.84 0.59 -19.36
N ASP A 195 10.64 0.60 -20.44
CA ASP A 195 10.61 1.62 -21.48
C ASP A 195 9.19 1.77 -22.06
N ARG A 196 8.51 0.65 -22.34
CA ARG A 196 7.14 0.65 -22.86
C ARG A 196 6.14 1.16 -21.83
N TRP A 197 6.28 0.70 -20.59
CA TRP A 197 5.39 1.14 -19.49
C TRP A 197 5.58 2.62 -19.18
N VAL A 198 6.83 3.09 -19.10
CA VAL A 198 7.15 4.51 -18.89
C VAL A 198 6.58 5.36 -20.04
N ALA A 199 6.77 4.94 -21.29
CA ALA A 199 6.24 5.65 -22.46
C ALA A 199 4.71 5.68 -22.45
N TRP A 200 4.06 4.57 -22.11
CA TRP A 200 2.60 4.51 -22.02
C TRP A 200 2.05 5.46 -20.95
N VAL A 201 2.63 5.47 -19.75
CA VAL A 201 2.23 6.40 -18.69
C VAL A 201 2.47 7.86 -19.10
N GLU A 202 3.59 8.14 -19.80
CA GLU A 202 3.87 9.50 -20.29
C GLU A 202 2.85 9.97 -21.32
N GLU A 203 2.49 9.09 -22.26
CA GLU A 203 1.57 9.40 -23.36
C GLU A 203 0.12 9.52 -22.88
N THR A 204 -0.33 8.62 -21.99
CA THR A 204 -1.73 8.54 -21.55
C THR A 204 -2.02 9.32 -20.27
N GLY A 205 -0.99 9.71 -19.51
CA GLY A 205 -1.11 10.26 -18.16
C GLY A 205 -1.23 9.18 -17.07
N GLY A 206 -1.28 7.90 -17.46
CA GLY A 206 -1.51 6.77 -16.56
C GLY A 206 -2.94 6.70 -16.00
N ASP A 207 -3.12 5.86 -14.99
CA ASP A 207 -4.40 5.76 -14.30
C ASP A 207 -4.64 6.94 -13.36
N PRO A 208 -5.87 7.46 -13.29
CA PRO A 208 -6.22 8.47 -12.30
C PRO A 208 -6.12 7.90 -10.87
N PRO A 209 -5.36 8.53 -9.95
CA PRO A 209 -5.22 8.05 -8.57
C PRO A 209 -6.55 8.01 -7.80
N GLU A 210 -7.56 8.75 -8.26
CA GLU A 210 -8.92 8.75 -7.73
C GLU A 210 -9.60 7.37 -7.86
N LYS A 211 -9.23 6.56 -8.86
CA LYS A 211 -9.71 5.17 -8.96
C LYS A 211 -9.25 4.33 -7.77
N ALA A 212 -7.97 4.47 -7.36
CA ALA A 212 -7.46 3.78 -6.17
C ALA A 212 -8.18 4.25 -4.89
N ALA A 213 -8.43 5.54 -4.76
CA ALA A 213 -9.19 6.08 -3.64
C ALA A 213 -10.63 5.55 -3.61
N GLN A 214 -11.29 5.50 -4.75
CA GLN A 214 -12.64 4.93 -4.85
C GLN A 214 -12.67 3.45 -4.50
N LEU A 215 -11.66 2.67 -4.93
CA LEU A 215 -11.53 1.26 -4.56
C LEU A 215 -11.39 1.09 -3.05
N VAL A 216 -10.57 1.92 -2.39
CA VAL A 216 -10.44 1.90 -0.92
C VAL A 216 -11.78 2.21 -0.24
N LEU A 217 -12.51 3.22 -0.71
CA LEU A 217 -13.85 3.53 -0.18
C LEU A 217 -14.82 2.35 -0.36
N ASN A 218 -14.81 1.69 -1.51
CA ASN A 218 -15.64 0.52 -1.77
C ASN A 218 -15.30 -0.65 -0.84
N ILE A 219 -13.99 -0.87 -0.57
CA ILE A 219 -13.53 -1.89 0.40
C ILE A 219 -14.04 -1.55 1.80
N ILE A 220 -13.95 -0.30 2.21
CA ILE A 220 -14.43 0.15 3.53
C ILE A 220 -15.94 -0.08 3.69
N ASP A 221 -16.72 0.16 2.63
CA ASP A 221 -18.17 -0.03 2.61
C ASP A 221 -18.59 -1.52 2.45
N SER A 222 -17.64 -2.46 2.39
CA SER A 222 -17.87 -3.90 2.18
C SER A 222 -17.30 -4.75 3.32
N ASP A 223 -17.64 -6.05 3.31
CA ASP A 223 -17.05 -7.07 4.19
C ASP A 223 -16.07 -7.99 3.44
N VAL A 224 -15.56 -7.53 2.29
CA VAL A 224 -14.56 -8.28 1.53
C VAL A 224 -13.29 -8.47 2.38
N ASN A 225 -12.78 -9.71 2.39
CA ASN A 225 -11.61 -10.07 3.21
C ASN A 225 -10.67 -11.00 2.44
N GLY A 226 -9.35 -10.81 2.62
CA GLY A 226 -8.32 -11.67 2.06
C GLY A 226 -8.16 -11.58 0.55
N ARG A 227 -8.42 -10.39 -0.06
CA ARG A 227 -8.44 -10.20 -1.50
C ARG A 227 -7.28 -9.38 -2.01
N PHE A 228 -6.92 -9.69 -3.27
CA PHE A 228 -6.18 -8.78 -4.14
C PHE A 228 -7.18 -8.14 -5.13
N LEU A 229 -7.33 -6.83 -5.08
CA LEU A 229 -8.31 -6.09 -5.84
C LEU A 229 -7.63 -5.08 -6.78
N TRP A 230 -8.18 -4.93 -7.99
CA TRP A 230 -7.68 -4.00 -8.99
C TRP A 230 -8.62 -2.80 -9.07
N ILE A 231 -8.11 -1.66 -9.51
CA ILE A 231 -8.90 -0.42 -9.61
C ILE A 231 -10.14 -0.52 -10.52
N ASP A 232 -10.10 -1.40 -11.50
CA ASP A 232 -11.20 -1.61 -12.46
C ASP A 232 -11.99 -2.91 -12.22
N ASP A 233 -11.59 -3.71 -11.21
CA ASP A 233 -12.29 -4.93 -10.86
C ASP A 233 -13.50 -4.63 -9.96
N PRO A 234 -14.66 -5.23 -10.24
CA PRO A 234 -15.74 -5.21 -9.28
C PRO A 234 -15.32 -5.98 -8.00
N LEU A 235 -15.83 -5.56 -6.84
CA LEU A 235 -15.68 -6.29 -5.60
C LEU A 235 -16.37 -7.65 -5.73
N GLN A 236 -15.61 -8.68 -6.08
CA GLN A 236 -16.13 -10.03 -6.26
C GLN A 236 -15.83 -10.91 -5.04
N THR A 237 -16.63 -11.96 -4.91
CA THR A 237 -16.38 -13.08 -4.01
C THR A 237 -15.03 -13.74 -4.28
N PRO A 238 -14.47 -14.51 -3.38
CA PRO A 238 -13.09 -14.92 -3.27
C PRO A 238 -12.46 -15.34 -4.59
N ILE A 239 -11.42 -14.61 -5.00
CA ILE A 239 -10.46 -15.25 -5.88
C ILE A 239 -10.03 -16.48 -5.10
N SER A 240 -10.46 -17.65 -5.59
CA SER A 240 -9.87 -18.92 -5.20
C SER A 240 -8.38 -18.69 -5.30
N SER A 241 -7.64 -19.00 -4.31
CA SER A 241 -6.23 -18.73 -4.04
C SER A 241 -5.46 -18.01 -5.15
N TRP A 242 -4.61 -17.09 -4.77
CA TRP A 242 -3.62 -16.54 -5.69
C TRP A 242 -2.73 -17.67 -6.20
N GLY A 243 -3.10 -18.26 -7.33
CA GLY A 243 -2.32 -19.31 -7.93
C GLY A 243 -2.89 -20.71 -7.83
N ASP A 244 -4.18 -20.90 -7.56
CA ASP A 244 -4.86 -22.10 -8.02
C ASP A 244 -4.98 -22.01 -9.54
N GLY A 245 -3.82 -22.05 -10.19
CA GLY A 245 -3.73 -22.32 -11.60
C GLY A 245 -4.12 -23.77 -11.81
N GLU A 246 -5.19 -24.01 -12.54
CA GLU A 246 -5.23 -25.15 -13.43
C GLU A 246 -4.26 -24.90 -14.61
#